data_505473996e358356532385ffbb5d0160
#
_entry.id   505473996e358356532385ffbb5d0160
#
_cell.length_a   1.000
_cell.length_b   1.000
_cell.length_c   1.000
_cell.angle_alpha   90.00
_cell.angle_beta   90.00
_cell.angle_gamma   90.00
#
_symmetry.space_group_name_H-M   'P 1'
#
loop_
_entity.id
_entity.type
_entity.pdbx_description
1 polymer ?
#
loop_
_entity_poly.entity_id
_entity_poly.type
_entity_poly.pdbx_seq_one_letter_code
_entity_poly.pdbx_strand_id
1 'polypeptide(L)'
;MVRWEPGATDRLRVAALELYVEQGFEQTTVGEIAKSVGLTERTFFRHFADKKEVLFDGQDQLQQAFVDAIAAAPPGPPLSLIATALTEVTGFFPEERRTWSRQRHQVIQANQPLKERELLKLAGLTTAITEALRDRGIKDPAATLAAQTCVTVFSVAFRQWIADGETRSLADVSRDTLAEFKILALETAEP
;
A
#
# COMPACT_ATOMS: atom_id res chain seq x y z
N MET A 1 23.94 5.19 -24.26
CA MET A 1 22.79 4.74 -23.46
C MET A 1 23.18 4.90 -22.00
N VAL A 2 22.61 5.87 -21.30
CA VAL A 2 22.81 5.98 -19.85
C VAL A 2 21.98 4.86 -19.21
N ARG A 3 22.66 3.82 -18.71
CA ARG A 3 22.05 2.74 -17.94
C ARG A 3 21.59 3.36 -16.61
N TRP A 4 20.30 3.51 -16.44
CA TRP A 4 19.72 4.01 -15.20
C TRP A 4 19.99 2.96 -14.10
N GLU A 5 20.99 3.21 -13.26
CA GLU A 5 21.23 2.37 -12.09
C GLU A 5 20.20 2.74 -11.02
N PRO A 6 19.46 1.75 -10.46
CA PRO A 6 18.55 2.00 -9.36
C PRO A 6 19.26 2.75 -8.24
N GLY A 7 18.58 3.74 -7.63
CA GLY A 7 19.12 4.49 -6.51
C GLY A 7 19.50 3.59 -5.34
N ALA A 8 20.35 4.09 -4.42
CA ALA A 8 20.77 3.32 -3.25
C ALA A 8 19.56 2.79 -2.43
N THR A 9 18.50 3.57 -2.32
CA THR A 9 17.24 3.20 -1.65
C THR A 9 16.59 1.97 -2.31
N ASP A 10 16.44 1.97 -3.64
CA ASP A 10 15.83 0.85 -4.36
C ASP A 10 16.67 -0.42 -4.25
N ARG A 11 18.00 -0.32 -4.35
CA ARG A 11 18.89 -1.47 -4.17
C ARG A 11 18.78 -2.07 -2.78
N LEU A 12 18.77 -1.22 -1.74
CA LEU A 12 18.60 -1.67 -0.34
C LEU A 12 17.25 -2.35 -0.14
N ARG A 13 16.19 -1.82 -0.75
CA ARG A 13 14.83 -2.36 -0.64
C ARG A 13 14.69 -3.74 -1.26
N VAL A 14 15.25 -3.93 -2.46
CA VAL A 14 15.24 -5.23 -3.15
C VAL A 14 16.07 -6.24 -2.35
N ALA A 15 17.30 -5.90 -1.99
CA ALA A 15 18.19 -6.79 -1.24
C ALA A 15 17.63 -7.17 0.15
N ALA A 16 16.99 -6.23 0.85
CA ALA A 16 16.36 -6.52 2.13
C ALA A 16 15.24 -7.55 1.98
N LEU A 17 14.37 -7.40 0.97
CA LEU A 17 13.28 -8.36 0.76
C LEU A 17 13.83 -9.75 0.38
N GLU A 18 14.82 -9.82 -0.50
CA GLU A 18 15.48 -11.09 -0.87
C GLU A 18 16.02 -11.80 0.37
N LEU A 19 16.77 -11.11 1.22
CA LEU A 19 17.30 -11.68 2.47
C LEU A 19 16.20 -12.08 3.46
N TYR A 20 15.11 -11.29 3.55
CA TYR A 20 13.98 -11.65 4.43
C TYR A 20 13.26 -12.90 3.94
N VAL A 21 13.19 -13.13 2.62
CA VAL A 21 12.61 -14.35 2.04
C VAL A 21 13.54 -15.55 2.24
N GLU A 22 14.86 -15.37 2.06
CA GLU A 22 15.84 -16.47 2.10
C GLU A 22 16.11 -16.96 3.51
N GLN A 23 16.37 -16.07 4.46
CA GLN A 23 16.82 -16.42 5.82
C GLN A 23 15.89 -15.94 6.92
N GLY A 24 14.82 -15.22 6.58
CA GLY A 24 13.84 -14.70 7.53
C GLY A 24 14.16 -13.29 8.04
N PHE A 25 13.10 -12.56 8.40
CA PHE A 25 13.19 -11.18 8.86
C PHE A 25 14.04 -11.03 10.13
N GLU A 26 13.81 -11.88 11.14
CA GLU A 26 14.50 -11.77 12.43
C GLU A 26 16.01 -12.03 12.30
N GLN A 27 16.41 -12.97 11.46
CA GLN A 27 17.80 -13.38 11.26
C GLN A 27 18.61 -12.37 10.43
N THR A 28 17.94 -11.55 9.63
CA THR A 28 18.59 -10.58 8.73
C THR A 28 19.02 -9.34 9.50
N THR A 29 20.28 -8.94 9.32
CA THR A 29 20.85 -7.73 9.92
C THR A 29 20.97 -6.59 8.91
N VAL A 30 21.00 -5.34 9.41
CA VAL A 30 21.24 -4.15 8.58
C VAL A 30 22.61 -4.23 7.87
N GLY A 31 23.63 -4.80 8.56
CA GLY A 31 24.96 -4.99 7.98
C GLY A 31 24.96 -5.90 6.76
N GLU A 32 24.22 -7.02 6.81
CA GLU A 32 24.07 -7.94 5.67
C GLU A 32 23.36 -7.27 4.50
N ILE A 33 22.25 -6.54 4.77
CA ILE A 33 21.52 -5.81 3.73
C ILE A 33 22.42 -4.77 3.05
N ALA A 34 23.13 -3.96 3.82
CA ALA A 34 24.02 -2.94 3.26
C ALA A 34 25.16 -3.58 2.46
N LYS A 35 25.80 -4.63 3.01
CA LYS A 35 26.91 -5.34 2.40
C LYS A 35 26.53 -6.01 1.07
N SER A 36 25.32 -6.59 0.96
CA SER A 36 24.87 -7.28 -0.25
C SER A 36 24.78 -6.37 -1.47
N VAL A 37 24.63 -5.05 -1.26
CA VAL A 37 24.60 -4.04 -2.33
C VAL A 37 25.83 -3.14 -2.35
N GLY A 38 26.91 -3.53 -1.65
CA GLY A 38 28.17 -2.79 -1.63
C GLY A 38 28.11 -1.46 -0.87
N LEU A 39 27.22 -1.34 0.10
CA LEU A 39 27.04 -0.16 0.94
C LEU A 39 27.44 -0.45 2.39
N THR A 40 27.50 0.61 3.22
CA THR A 40 27.76 0.51 4.66
C THR A 40 26.47 0.65 5.46
N GLU A 41 26.46 0.16 6.72
CA GLU A 41 25.34 0.37 7.65
C GLU A 41 25.04 1.87 7.84
N ARG A 42 26.06 2.73 7.89
CA ARG A 42 25.88 4.19 7.95
C ARG A 42 25.10 4.71 6.73
N THR A 43 25.32 4.13 5.55
CA THR A 43 24.57 4.49 4.35
C THR A 43 23.13 4.00 4.45
N PHE A 44 22.91 2.80 4.98
CA PHE A 44 21.57 2.28 5.24
C PHE A 44 20.78 3.23 6.16
N PHE A 45 21.32 3.57 7.31
CA PHE A 45 20.67 4.44 8.30
C PHE A 45 20.44 5.89 7.83
N ARG A 46 21.08 6.30 6.73
CA ARG A 46 20.74 7.56 6.05
C ARG A 46 19.43 7.50 5.29
N HIS A 47 19.00 6.30 4.85
CA HIS A 47 17.78 6.07 4.06
C HIS A 47 16.63 5.53 4.91
N PHE A 48 16.91 4.69 5.89
CA PHE A 48 15.90 3.99 6.69
C PHE A 48 16.24 4.07 8.19
N ALA A 49 15.22 4.29 9.01
CA ALA A 49 15.38 4.36 10.47
C ALA A 49 15.75 3.00 11.07
N ASP A 50 15.20 1.92 10.52
CA ASP A 50 15.49 0.54 10.91
C ASP A 50 15.20 -0.45 9.75
N LYS A 51 15.49 -1.74 9.97
CA LYS A 51 15.28 -2.78 8.95
C LYS A 51 13.79 -3.01 8.61
N LYS A 52 12.85 -2.63 9.48
CA LYS A 52 11.40 -2.74 9.20
C LYS A 52 10.98 -1.71 8.17
N GLU A 53 11.45 -0.47 8.32
CA GLU A 53 11.05 0.66 7.46
C GLU A 53 11.37 0.44 5.97
N VAL A 54 12.34 -0.42 5.66
CA VAL A 54 12.67 -0.80 4.28
C VAL A 54 11.45 -1.38 3.53
N LEU A 55 10.60 -2.16 4.23
CA LEU A 55 9.39 -2.76 3.63
C LEU A 55 8.24 -1.76 3.52
N PHE A 56 8.33 -0.63 4.20
CA PHE A 56 7.30 0.40 4.23
C PHE A 56 7.68 1.68 3.48
N ASP A 57 8.83 1.64 2.78
CA ASP A 57 9.23 2.73 1.88
C ASP A 57 8.22 2.92 0.74
N GLY A 58 7.92 4.19 0.44
CA GLY A 58 6.90 4.53 -0.58
C GLY A 58 5.47 4.61 -0.04
N GLN A 59 5.21 4.26 1.23
CA GLN A 59 3.86 4.35 1.79
C GLN A 59 3.38 5.80 1.98
N ASP A 60 4.28 6.72 2.28
CA ASP A 60 3.93 8.12 2.41
C ASP A 60 3.55 8.72 1.05
N GLN A 61 4.23 8.29 -0.03
CA GLN A 61 3.87 8.64 -1.41
C GLN A 61 2.51 8.04 -1.81
N LEU A 62 2.25 6.79 -1.43
CA LEU A 62 0.94 6.16 -1.66
C LEU A 62 -0.18 6.90 -0.92
N GLN A 63 0.05 7.27 0.35
CA GLN A 63 -0.91 8.06 1.13
C GLN A 63 -1.18 9.41 0.46
N GLN A 64 -0.13 10.12 0.04
CA GLN A 64 -0.27 11.40 -0.65
C GLN A 64 -1.05 11.24 -1.95
N ALA A 65 -0.81 10.17 -2.71
CA ALA A 65 -1.56 9.91 -3.94
C ALA A 65 -3.06 9.69 -3.71
N PHE A 66 -3.45 9.03 -2.62
CA PHE A 66 -4.87 8.95 -2.23
C PHE A 66 -5.45 10.33 -1.93
N VAL A 67 -4.74 11.15 -1.18
CA VAL A 67 -5.17 12.52 -0.82
C VAL A 67 -5.31 13.38 -2.09
N ASP A 68 -4.30 13.37 -2.95
CA ASP A 68 -4.29 14.14 -4.20
C ASP A 68 -5.41 13.70 -5.16
N ALA A 69 -5.64 12.38 -5.27
CA ALA A 69 -6.71 11.84 -6.10
C ALA A 69 -8.10 12.26 -5.61
N ILE A 70 -8.32 12.25 -4.27
CA ILE A 70 -9.57 12.74 -3.68
C ILE A 70 -9.72 14.26 -3.92
N ALA A 71 -8.65 15.02 -3.75
CA ALA A 71 -8.67 16.48 -3.97
C ALA A 71 -9.00 16.84 -5.42
N ALA A 72 -8.44 16.09 -6.38
CA ALA A 72 -8.64 16.31 -7.82
C ALA A 72 -9.93 15.69 -8.38
N ALA A 73 -10.58 14.78 -7.66
CA ALA A 73 -11.78 14.09 -8.15
C ALA A 73 -12.91 15.08 -8.49
N PRO A 74 -13.73 14.81 -9.51
CA PRO A 74 -14.93 15.61 -9.79
C PRO A 74 -15.86 15.68 -8.55
N PRO A 75 -16.65 16.75 -8.39
CA PRO A 75 -17.65 16.81 -7.33
C PRO A 75 -18.61 15.62 -7.41
N GLY A 76 -18.89 15.00 -6.25
CA GLY A 76 -19.76 13.82 -6.21
C GLY A 76 -19.94 13.27 -4.80
N PRO A 77 -20.73 12.20 -4.66
CA PRO A 77 -20.92 11.52 -3.39
C PRO A 77 -19.64 10.85 -2.90
N PRO A 78 -19.49 10.57 -1.59
CA PRO A 78 -18.27 10.02 -0.99
C PRO A 78 -17.74 8.77 -1.70
N LEU A 79 -18.62 7.84 -2.08
CA LEU A 79 -18.25 6.61 -2.77
C LEU A 79 -17.67 6.85 -4.18
N SER A 80 -18.05 7.94 -4.86
CA SER A 80 -17.45 8.30 -6.14
C SER A 80 -16.06 8.87 -5.98
N LEU A 81 -15.83 9.68 -4.92
CA LEU A 81 -14.50 10.23 -4.62
C LEU A 81 -13.49 9.13 -4.31
N ILE A 82 -13.87 8.18 -3.45
CA ILE A 82 -12.98 7.04 -3.15
C ILE A 82 -12.81 6.08 -4.34
N ALA A 83 -13.79 5.93 -5.22
CA ALA A 83 -13.65 5.14 -6.45
C ALA A 83 -12.57 5.74 -7.37
N THR A 84 -12.56 7.07 -7.54
CA THR A 84 -11.51 7.77 -8.28
C THR A 84 -10.15 7.53 -7.63
N ALA A 85 -10.03 7.71 -6.32
CA ALA A 85 -8.77 7.51 -5.60
C ALA A 85 -8.27 6.06 -5.72
N LEU A 86 -9.14 5.06 -5.56
CA LEU A 86 -8.80 3.65 -5.74
C LEU A 86 -8.27 3.34 -7.15
N THR A 87 -8.79 4.00 -8.17
CA THR A 87 -8.31 3.82 -9.55
C THR A 87 -6.94 4.46 -9.75
N GLU A 88 -6.76 5.72 -9.32
CA GLU A 88 -5.52 6.48 -9.52
C GLU A 88 -4.33 5.83 -8.82
N VAL A 89 -4.50 5.32 -7.60
CA VAL A 89 -3.40 4.70 -6.84
C VAL A 89 -2.93 3.36 -7.40
N THR A 90 -3.68 2.75 -8.31
CA THR A 90 -3.23 1.48 -8.94
C THR A 90 -1.95 1.65 -9.77
N GLY A 91 -1.65 2.88 -10.23
CA GLY A 91 -0.39 3.21 -10.89
C GLY A 91 0.88 2.93 -10.04
N PHE A 92 0.75 2.87 -8.71
CA PHE A 92 1.83 2.46 -7.82
C PHE A 92 2.13 0.95 -7.87
N PHE A 93 1.23 0.16 -8.46
CA PHE A 93 1.26 -1.30 -8.47
C PHE A 93 1.17 -1.85 -9.91
N PRO A 94 2.17 -1.52 -10.77
CA PRO A 94 2.23 -2.12 -12.10
C PRO A 94 2.46 -3.64 -11.98
N GLU A 95 2.14 -4.36 -13.05
CA GLU A 95 2.19 -5.83 -13.06
C GLU A 95 3.55 -6.40 -12.64
N GLU A 96 4.62 -5.73 -13.04
CA GLU A 96 6.00 -6.12 -12.72
C GLU A 96 6.28 -6.13 -11.21
N ARG A 97 5.51 -5.36 -10.43
CA ARG A 97 5.62 -5.34 -8.96
C ARG A 97 4.83 -6.42 -8.26
N ARG A 98 3.98 -7.18 -8.95
CA ARG A 98 3.10 -8.19 -8.32
C ARG A 98 3.89 -9.22 -7.52
N THR A 99 4.92 -9.82 -8.12
CA THR A 99 5.76 -10.83 -7.43
C THR A 99 6.43 -10.24 -6.20
N TRP A 100 7.03 -9.06 -6.31
CA TRP A 100 7.64 -8.36 -5.19
C TRP A 100 6.60 -8.04 -4.09
N SER A 101 5.43 -7.58 -4.46
CA SER A 101 4.33 -7.26 -3.54
C SER A 101 3.84 -8.51 -2.80
N ARG A 102 3.76 -9.64 -3.48
CA ARG A 102 3.41 -10.94 -2.88
C ARG A 102 4.44 -11.38 -1.84
N GLN A 103 5.72 -11.37 -2.20
CA GLN A 103 6.81 -11.72 -1.29
C GLN A 103 6.84 -10.80 -0.06
N ARG A 104 6.73 -9.49 -0.28
CA ARG A 104 6.62 -8.51 0.80
C ARG A 104 5.46 -8.82 1.74
N HIS A 105 4.29 -9.10 1.19
CA HIS A 105 3.10 -9.45 1.98
C HIS A 105 3.34 -10.72 2.79
N GLN A 106 3.92 -11.77 2.22
CA GLN A 106 4.25 -13.00 2.93
C GLN A 106 5.21 -12.76 4.10
N VAL A 107 6.29 -11.98 3.89
CA VAL A 107 7.23 -11.61 4.96
C VAL A 107 6.52 -10.84 6.07
N ILE A 108 5.66 -9.88 5.73
CA ILE A 108 4.90 -9.10 6.72
C ILE A 108 3.96 -10.03 7.50
N GLN A 109 3.21 -10.90 6.81
CA GLN A 109 2.25 -11.80 7.46
C GLN A 109 2.91 -12.89 8.33
N ALA A 110 4.16 -13.22 8.09
CA ALA A 110 4.91 -14.16 8.93
C ALA A 110 5.48 -13.52 10.21
N ASN A 111 5.50 -12.18 10.33
CA ASN A 111 6.21 -11.48 11.41
C ASN A 111 5.29 -10.49 12.14
N GLN A 112 5.05 -10.74 13.42
CA GLN A 112 4.13 -9.92 14.23
C GLN A 112 4.52 -8.43 14.28
N PRO A 113 5.80 -8.04 14.50
CA PRO A 113 6.19 -6.63 14.52
C PRO A 113 5.95 -5.90 13.18
N LEU A 114 6.01 -6.63 12.06
CA LEU A 114 5.72 -6.07 10.73
C LEU A 114 4.21 -5.91 10.51
N LYS A 115 3.38 -6.87 10.97
CA LYS A 115 1.92 -6.72 10.94
C LYS A 115 1.45 -5.50 11.72
N GLU A 116 1.98 -5.31 12.92
CA GLU A 116 1.65 -4.15 13.75
C GLU A 116 2.01 -2.83 13.04
N ARG A 117 3.19 -2.81 12.39
CA ARG A 117 3.60 -1.65 11.62
C ARG A 117 2.69 -1.39 10.42
N GLU A 118 2.28 -2.44 9.69
CA GLU A 118 1.34 -2.33 8.58
C GLU A 118 -0.01 -1.78 9.02
N LEU A 119 -0.55 -2.28 10.14
CA LEU A 119 -1.81 -1.79 10.72
C LEU A 119 -1.74 -0.30 11.08
N LEU A 120 -0.64 0.14 11.69
CA LEU A 120 -0.43 1.56 12.01
C LEU A 120 -0.39 2.43 10.75
N LYS A 121 0.26 1.97 9.67
CA LYS A 121 0.30 2.68 8.40
C LYS A 121 -1.09 2.75 7.74
N LEU A 122 -1.87 1.67 7.78
CA LEU A 122 -3.25 1.65 7.26
C LEU A 122 -4.17 2.57 8.09
N ALA A 123 -3.99 2.63 9.41
CA ALA A 123 -4.72 3.58 10.26
C ALA A 123 -4.39 5.04 9.90
N GLY A 124 -3.10 5.35 9.68
CA GLY A 124 -2.66 6.67 9.20
C GLY A 124 -3.26 7.02 7.83
N LEU A 125 -3.30 6.07 6.90
CA LEU A 125 -3.95 6.24 5.60
C LEU A 125 -5.45 6.55 5.76
N THR A 126 -6.16 5.83 6.63
CA THR A 126 -7.58 6.10 6.92
C THR A 126 -7.79 7.52 7.42
N THR A 127 -6.94 7.98 8.34
CA THR A 127 -7.02 9.35 8.86
C THR A 127 -6.81 10.38 7.75
N ALA A 128 -5.78 10.22 6.93
CA ALA A 128 -5.48 11.16 5.83
C ALA A 128 -6.62 11.22 4.79
N ILE A 129 -7.20 10.06 4.43
CA ILE A 129 -8.36 10.01 3.52
C ILE A 129 -9.59 10.69 4.16
N THR A 130 -9.82 10.49 5.47
CA THR A 130 -10.93 11.13 6.18
C THR A 130 -10.80 12.66 6.11
N GLU A 131 -9.62 13.19 6.38
CA GLU A 131 -9.34 14.62 6.31
C GLU A 131 -9.52 15.16 4.88
N ALA A 132 -8.98 14.48 3.88
CA ALA A 132 -9.17 14.86 2.47
C ALA A 132 -10.65 14.90 2.05
N LEU A 133 -11.47 13.96 2.53
CA LEU A 133 -12.92 13.97 2.27
C LEU A 133 -13.63 15.12 3.00
N ARG A 134 -13.21 15.47 4.23
CA ARG A 134 -13.73 16.63 4.95
C ARG A 134 -13.40 17.94 4.23
N ASP A 135 -12.19 18.08 3.69
CA ASP A 135 -11.77 19.23 2.90
C ASP A 135 -12.60 19.37 1.62
N ARG A 136 -13.15 18.26 1.11
CA ARG A 136 -14.12 18.22 0.01
C ARG A 136 -15.56 18.50 0.46
N GLY A 137 -15.78 18.87 1.73
CA GLY A 137 -17.09 19.20 2.29
C GLY A 137 -17.94 18.00 2.71
N ILE A 138 -17.38 16.79 2.70
CA ILE A 138 -18.08 15.60 3.20
C ILE A 138 -18.06 15.64 4.75
N LYS A 139 -19.22 15.58 5.36
CA LYS A 139 -19.37 15.64 6.83
C LYS A 139 -19.32 14.23 7.45
N ASP A 140 -18.94 14.17 8.73
CA ASP A 140 -19.10 12.93 9.51
C ASP A 140 -20.60 12.62 9.76
N PRO A 141 -20.93 11.30 9.84
CA PRO A 141 -20.04 10.15 9.81
C PRO A 141 -19.63 9.70 8.39
N ALA A 142 -20.16 10.32 7.32
CA ALA A 142 -19.95 9.86 5.95
C ALA A 142 -18.48 9.92 5.51
N ALA A 143 -17.72 10.94 5.93
CA ALA A 143 -16.28 11.02 5.63
C ALA A 143 -15.51 9.85 6.24
N THR A 144 -15.72 9.57 7.52
CA THR A 144 -15.07 8.47 8.24
C THR A 144 -15.43 7.11 7.64
N LEU A 145 -16.72 6.86 7.37
CA LEU A 145 -17.18 5.60 6.78
C LEU A 145 -16.60 5.39 5.36
N ALA A 146 -16.60 6.43 4.54
CA ALA A 146 -16.03 6.34 3.20
C ALA A 146 -14.51 6.08 3.23
N ALA A 147 -13.77 6.71 4.14
CA ALA A 147 -12.34 6.48 4.30
C ALA A 147 -12.04 5.04 4.74
N GLN A 148 -12.76 4.52 5.73
CA GLN A 148 -12.64 3.13 6.15
C GLN A 148 -12.98 2.16 5.03
N THR A 149 -14.05 2.43 4.27
CA THR A 149 -14.43 1.66 3.08
C THR A 149 -13.31 1.67 2.04
N CYS A 150 -12.72 2.83 1.75
CA CYS A 150 -11.61 2.96 0.81
C CYS A 150 -10.43 2.05 1.18
N VAL A 151 -9.96 2.13 2.42
CA VAL A 151 -8.85 1.31 2.92
C VAL A 151 -9.20 -0.18 2.95
N THR A 152 -10.44 -0.53 3.31
CA THR A 152 -10.92 -1.92 3.30
C THR A 152 -10.95 -2.47 1.88
N VAL A 153 -11.55 -1.77 0.93
CA VAL A 153 -11.61 -2.17 -0.48
C VAL A 153 -10.21 -2.31 -1.06
N PHE A 154 -9.33 -1.33 -0.82
CA PHE A 154 -7.94 -1.41 -1.25
C PHE A 154 -7.23 -2.64 -0.67
N SER A 155 -7.38 -2.91 0.63
CA SER A 155 -6.72 -4.04 1.29
C SER A 155 -7.24 -5.40 0.79
N VAL A 156 -8.54 -5.53 0.52
CA VAL A 156 -9.14 -6.75 -0.04
C VAL A 156 -8.68 -6.95 -1.47
N ALA A 157 -8.79 -5.90 -2.30
CA ALA A 157 -8.37 -5.94 -3.70
C ALA A 157 -6.87 -6.24 -3.84
N PHE A 158 -6.03 -5.62 -3.01
CA PHE A 158 -4.59 -5.88 -3.02
C PHE A 158 -4.26 -7.33 -2.70
N ARG A 159 -4.87 -7.92 -1.65
CA ARG A 159 -4.67 -9.34 -1.32
C ARG A 159 -5.13 -10.27 -2.45
N GLN A 160 -6.25 -9.96 -3.09
CA GLN A 160 -6.73 -10.73 -4.24
C GLN A 160 -5.78 -10.58 -5.44
N TRP A 161 -5.31 -9.37 -5.72
CA TRP A 161 -4.38 -9.10 -6.82
C TRP A 161 -3.06 -9.86 -6.68
N ILE A 162 -2.53 -10.01 -5.46
CA ILE A 162 -1.30 -10.77 -5.21
C ILE A 162 -1.53 -12.28 -5.06
N ALA A 163 -2.77 -12.77 -5.08
CA ALA A 163 -3.07 -14.20 -4.95
C ALA A 163 -2.54 -15.02 -6.13
N ASP A 164 -2.26 -16.30 -5.89
CA ASP A 164 -1.81 -17.21 -6.95
C ASP A 164 -2.93 -17.40 -7.96
N GLY A 165 -2.56 -17.36 -9.26
CA GLY A 165 -3.50 -17.51 -10.35
C GLY A 165 -4.31 -16.27 -10.70
N GLU A 166 -4.25 -15.18 -9.95
CA GLU A 166 -4.87 -13.92 -10.35
C GLU A 166 -4.09 -13.26 -11.50
N THR A 167 -4.80 -12.91 -12.58
CA THR A 167 -4.19 -12.32 -13.79
C THR A 167 -4.71 -10.91 -14.10
N ARG A 168 -5.78 -10.46 -13.42
CA ARG A 168 -6.36 -9.13 -13.64
C ARG A 168 -5.47 -8.05 -13.04
N SER A 169 -5.58 -6.83 -13.56
CA SER A 169 -4.91 -5.67 -12.97
C SER A 169 -5.46 -5.34 -11.57
N LEU A 170 -4.67 -4.65 -10.74
CA LEU A 170 -5.18 -4.15 -9.44
C LEU A 170 -6.37 -3.19 -9.66
N ALA A 171 -6.39 -2.44 -10.77
CA ALA A 171 -7.49 -1.55 -11.11
C ALA A 171 -8.81 -2.31 -11.31
N ASP A 172 -8.77 -3.41 -12.05
CA ASP A 172 -9.97 -4.24 -12.28
C ASP A 172 -10.44 -4.90 -10.99
N VAL A 173 -9.52 -5.50 -10.24
CA VAL A 173 -9.83 -6.12 -8.94
C VAL A 173 -10.40 -5.09 -7.96
N SER A 174 -9.85 -3.87 -7.91
CA SER A 174 -10.36 -2.81 -7.02
C SER A 174 -11.76 -2.35 -7.40
N ARG A 175 -12.05 -2.25 -8.71
CA ARG A 175 -13.38 -1.88 -9.22
C ARG A 175 -14.41 -2.95 -8.84
N ASP A 176 -14.09 -4.22 -9.06
CA ASP A 176 -14.97 -5.34 -8.73
C ASP A 176 -15.21 -5.43 -7.22
N THR A 177 -14.16 -5.27 -6.41
CA THR A 177 -14.27 -5.26 -4.94
C THR A 177 -15.15 -4.12 -4.43
N LEU A 178 -15.05 -2.93 -5.04
CA LEU A 178 -15.92 -1.80 -4.69
C LEU A 178 -17.38 -2.05 -5.14
N ALA A 179 -17.58 -2.70 -6.28
CA ALA A 179 -18.91 -3.09 -6.74
C ALA A 179 -19.56 -4.09 -5.77
N GLU A 180 -18.82 -5.09 -5.33
CA GLU A 180 -19.26 -6.06 -4.32
C GLU A 180 -19.61 -5.39 -3.00
N PHE A 181 -18.77 -4.45 -2.51
CA PHE A 181 -19.11 -3.67 -1.31
C PHE A 181 -20.43 -2.91 -1.46
N LYS A 182 -20.71 -2.33 -2.64
CA LYS A 182 -22.00 -1.63 -2.87
C LYS A 182 -23.20 -2.59 -2.81
N ILE A 183 -23.06 -3.81 -3.35
CA ILE A 183 -24.10 -4.84 -3.27
C ILE A 183 -24.35 -5.21 -1.81
N LEU A 184 -23.31 -5.56 -1.05
CA LEU A 184 -23.42 -5.89 0.37
C LEU A 184 -24.08 -4.78 1.19
N ALA A 185 -23.77 -3.51 0.87
CA ALA A 185 -24.37 -2.38 1.58
C ALA A 185 -25.87 -2.18 1.26
N LEU A 186 -26.36 -2.70 0.13
CA LEU A 186 -27.76 -2.60 -0.28
C LEU A 186 -28.61 -3.80 0.18
N GLU A 187 -28.02 -4.98 0.40
CA GLU A 187 -28.73 -6.19 0.85
C GLU A 187 -29.47 -6.02 2.19
N THR A 188 -29.08 -5.01 2.98
CA THR A 188 -29.77 -4.69 4.25
C THR A 188 -30.98 -3.77 4.08
N ALA A 189 -31.32 -3.38 2.85
CA ALA A 189 -32.41 -2.42 2.57
C ALA A 189 -33.76 -3.08 2.22
N GLU A 190 -33.85 -4.41 2.25
CA GLU A 190 -35.18 -5.06 2.17
C GLU A 190 -35.77 -5.23 3.59
N PRO A 191 -36.97 -4.69 3.83
CA PRO A 191 -37.66 -4.78 5.12
C PRO A 191 -38.18 -6.18 5.40
#